data_d4f941412b3a818c3b0da928fb8431b5
#
_entry.id   d4f941412b3a818c3b0da928fb8431b5
#
_cell.length_a   1.000
_cell.length_b   1.000
_cell.length_c   1.000
_cell.angle_alpha   90.00
_cell.angle_beta   90.00
_cell.angle_gamma   90.00
#
_symmetry.space_group_name_H-M   'P 1'
#
loop_
_entity.id
_entity.type
_entity.pdbx_description
1 polymer ?
#
loop_
_entity_poly.entity_id
_entity_poly.type
_entity_poly.pdbx_seq_one_letter_code
_entity_poly.pdbx_strand_id
1 'polypeptide(L)'
;MSQVRLQHGKRSFSVFALLAFAILSLFFIQAAGIAFLQLGIPLWLAMLIIPGSLLGSVVNIPLYTIKSDNTPCIEDSHIQHWGVSYQVFQPKCPGETKISINLGGAIIPIAVSAYLIFLNLTALLQFATAITTVTLIVHRVARIEPNVGILTPGFLPALVAVFVTIALLTFAPGSYNGYAIAYVSGTLGTLTGADLLNLGKLSSLRTGAASIGGAGTWDGVFLTGILAVFLL
;
A
#
# COMPACT_ATOMS: atom_id res chain seq x y z
N MET A 1 -8.22 -47.75 -26.34
CA MET A 1 -7.83 -47.43 -24.97
C MET A 1 -8.19 -45.99 -24.71
N SER A 2 -9.23 -45.78 -23.89
CA SER A 2 -9.85 -44.49 -23.61
C SER A 2 -8.98 -43.63 -22.68
N GLN A 3 -8.58 -42.46 -23.13
CA GLN A 3 -7.98 -41.48 -22.24
C GLN A 3 -9.08 -40.86 -21.37
N VAL A 4 -9.15 -41.28 -20.12
CA VAL A 4 -9.95 -40.61 -19.09
C VAL A 4 -9.18 -39.34 -18.68
N ARG A 5 -9.56 -38.21 -19.23
CA ARG A 5 -9.04 -36.88 -18.77
C ARG A 5 -9.73 -36.50 -17.45
N LEU A 6 -8.96 -36.45 -16.40
CA LEU A 6 -9.34 -35.86 -15.11
C LEU A 6 -9.61 -34.36 -15.25
N GLN A 7 -10.78 -33.99 -15.77
CA GLN A 7 -11.22 -32.57 -15.84
C GLN A 7 -11.89 -32.07 -14.54
N HIS A 8 -12.16 -32.99 -13.60
CA HIS A 8 -12.86 -32.63 -12.34
C HIS A 8 -11.98 -31.88 -11.34
N GLY A 9 -10.66 -32.06 -11.33
CA GLY A 9 -9.78 -31.40 -10.35
C GLY A 9 -9.67 -29.87 -10.48
N LYS A 10 -9.74 -29.35 -11.72
CA LYS A 10 -9.61 -27.89 -11.95
C LYS A 10 -10.84 -27.10 -11.47
N ARG A 11 -12.06 -27.62 -11.66
CA ARG A 11 -13.30 -26.95 -11.23
C ARG A 11 -13.43 -26.94 -9.70
N SER A 12 -13.17 -28.06 -9.03
CA SER A 12 -13.21 -28.13 -7.56
C SER A 12 -12.17 -27.24 -6.92
N PHE A 13 -10.95 -27.18 -7.47
CA PHE A 13 -9.90 -26.27 -7.00
C PHE A 13 -10.32 -24.81 -7.17
N SER A 14 -10.93 -24.44 -8.30
CA SER A 14 -11.39 -23.06 -8.54
C SER A 14 -12.51 -22.65 -7.58
N VAL A 15 -13.47 -23.53 -7.30
CA VAL A 15 -14.56 -23.26 -6.33
C VAL A 15 -14.00 -23.11 -4.92
N PHE A 16 -13.10 -23.99 -4.51
CA PHE A 16 -12.45 -23.90 -3.19
C PHE A 16 -11.64 -22.60 -3.05
N ALA A 17 -10.88 -22.23 -4.08
CA ALA A 17 -10.11 -20.99 -4.10
C ALA A 17 -11.02 -19.75 -4.02
N LEU A 18 -12.15 -19.74 -4.74
CA LEU A 18 -13.14 -18.67 -4.66
C LEU A 18 -13.78 -18.55 -3.27
N LEU A 19 -14.15 -19.69 -2.66
CA LEU A 19 -14.68 -19.68 -1.30
C LEU A 19 -13.66 -19.21 -0.27
N ALA A 20 -12.42 -19.69 -0.37
CA ALA A 20 -11.33 -19.25 0.50
C ALA A 20 -11.08 -17.76 0.35
N PHE A 21 -11.05 -17.24 -0.88
CA PHE A 21 -10.92 -15.81 -1.16
C PHE A 21 -12.08 -14.98 -0.60
N ALA A 22 -13.33 -15.47 -0.74
CA ALA A 22 -14.51 -14.80 -0.19
C ALA A 22 -14.46 -14.75 1.35
N ILE A 23 -14.10 -15.85 2.01
CA ILE A 23 -13.96 -15.90 3.47
C ILE A 23 -12.85 -14.96 3.94
N LEU A 24 -11.69 -14.97 3.29
CA LEU A 24 -10.57 -14.09 3.61
C LEU A 24 -10.93 -12.61 3.41
N SER A 25 -11.67 -12.30 2.34
CA SER A 25 -12.15 -10.93 2.08
C SER A 25 -13.14 -10.46 3.15
N LEU A 26 -14.08 -11.32 3.57
CA LEU A 26 -15.01 -11.00 4.66
C LEU A 26 -14.27 -10.78 5.99
N PHE A 27 -13.31 -11.64 6.31
CA PHE A 27 -12.47 -11.48 7.49
C PHE A 27 -11.70 -10.15 7.44
N PHE A 28 -11.11 -9.80 6.30
CA PHE A 28 -10.39 -8.55 6.13
C PHE A 28 -11.29 -7.32 6.28
N ILE A 29 -12.50 -7.35 5.71
CA ILE A 29 -13.48 -6.25 5.84
C ILE A 29 -13.86 -6.06 7.32
N GLN A 30 -14.08 -7.14 8.07
CA GLN A 30 -14.37 -7.06 9.50
C GLN A 30 -13.19 -6.52 10.30
N ALA A 31 -11.98 -7.01 10.04
CA ALA A 31 -10.76 -6.54 10.69
C ALA A 31 -10.54 -5.03 10.40
N ALA A 32 -10.70 -4.59 9.16
CA ALA A 32 -10.64 -3.19 8.80
C ALA A 32 -11.72 -2.36 9.51
N GLY A 33 -12.94 -2.88 9.62
CA GLY A 33 -14.03 -2.22 10.38
C GLY A 33 -13.67 -2.02 11.85
N ILE A 34 -13.09 -3.03 12.50
CA ILE A 34 -12.61 -2.94 13.88
C ILE A 34 -11.50 -1.89 13.99
N ALA A 35 -10.54 -1.90 13.07
CA ALA A 35 -9.46 -0.91 13.05
C ALA A 35 -10.01 0.52 12.96
N PHE A 36 -11.00 0.77 12.11
CA PHE A 36 -11.64 2.09 12.01
C PHE A 36 -12.39 2.50 13.28
N LEU A 37 -13.01 1.57 14.00
CA LEU A 37 -13.62 1.85 15.30
C LEU A 37 -12.57 2.25 16.35
N GLN A 38 -11.40 1.61 16.38
CA GLN A 38 -10.27 2.00 17.25
C GLN A 38 -9.76 3.40 16.95
N LEU A 39 -9.84 3.83 15.70
CA LEU A 39 -9.50 5.19 15.27
C LEU A 39 -10.54 6.24 15.71
N GLY A 40 -11.67 5.83 16.27
CA GLY A 40 -12.78 6.72 16.59
C GLY A 40 -13.62 7.11 15.37
N ILE A 41 -13.48 6.40 14.26
CA ILE A 41 -14.28 6.61 13.04
C ILE A 41 -15.58 5.82 13.18
N PRO A 42 -16.75 6.46 13.04
CA PRO A 42 -18.03 5.76 13.16
C PRO A 42 -18.18 4.68 12.08
N LEU A 43 -18.83 3.58 12.44
CA LEU A 43 -18.94 2.40 11.59
C LEU A 43 -19.56 2.69 10.21
N TRP A 44 -20.55 3.59 10.13
CA TRP A 44 -21.16 3.96 8.85
C TRP A 44 -20.15 4.61 7.90
N LEU A 45 -19.21 5.42 8.44
CA LEU A 45 -18.17 6.04 7.63
C LEU A 45 -17.08 5.01 7.23
N ALA A 46 -16.72 4.11 8.13
CA ALA A 46 -15.82 2.99 7.82
C ALA A 46 -16.40 2.11 6.68
N MET A 47 -17.72 1.86 6.71
CA MET A 47 -18.42 1.12 5.63
C MET A 47 -18.42 1.83 4.28
N LEU A 48 -18.15 3.13 4.23
CA LEU A 48 -17.96 3.89 2.98
C LEU A 48 -16.46 3.93 2.58
N ILE A 49 -15.57 4.11 3.53
CA ILE A 49 -14.13 4.25 3.28
C ILE A 49 -13.55 2.94 2.73
N ILE A 50 -13.88 1.79 3.32
CA ILE A 50 -13.31 0.50 2.92
C ILE A 50 -13.66 0.14 1.47
N PRO A 51 -14.94 0.05 1.08
CA PRO A 51 -15.28 -0.21 -0.32
C PRO A 51 -14.91 0.95 -1.23
N GLY A 52 -14.97 2.19 -0.75
CA GLY A 52 -14.54 3.36 -1.50
C GLY A 52 -13.06 3.32 -1.86
N SER A 53 -12.20 2.91 -0.92
CA SER A 53 -10.78 2.70 -1.19
C SER A 53 -10.56 1.52 -2.14
N LEU A 54 -11.28 0.41 -1.95
CA LEU A 54 -11.17 -0.76 -2.82
C LEU A 54 -11.59 -0.43 -4.26
N LEU A 55 -12.76 0.18 -4.47
CA LEU A 55 -13.24 0.59 -5.79
C LEU A 55 -12.38 1.71 -6.37
N GLY A 56 -11.97 2.66 -5.54
CA GLY A 56 -11.09 3.76 -5.92
C GLY A 56 -9.69 3.30 -6.32
N SER A 57 -9.24 2.13 -5.87
CA SER A 57 -7.91 1.60 -6.25
C SER A 57 -7.76 1.33 -7.75
N VAL A 58 -8.88 1.16 -8.47
CA VAL A 58 -8.90 1.02 -9.94
C VAL A 58 -8.73 2.38 -10.64
N VAL A 59 -8.96 3.49 -9.92
CA VAL A 59 -8.95 4.84 -10.50
C VAL A 59 -7.59 5.50 -10.26
N ASN A 60 -6.88 5.76 -11.35
CA ASN A 60 -5.60 6.47 -11.35
C ASN A 60 -5.77 7.83 -12.04
N ILE A 61 -5.60 8.91 -11.29
CA ILE A 61 -5.71 10.29 -11.78
C ILE A 61 -4.35 10.70 -12.34
N PRO A 62 -4.23 10.98 -13.65
CA PRO A 62 -2.96 11.36 -14.25
C PRO A 62 -2.51 12.74 -13.75
N LEU A 63 -1.23 12.85 -13.37
CA LEU A 63 -0.61 14.08 -12.91
C LEU A 63 0.30 14.68 -13.99
N TYR A 64 1.30 13.93 -14.43
CA TYR A 64 2.27 14.35 -15.45
C TYR A 64 2.95 13.15 -16.09
N THR A 65 3.73 13.42 -17.14
CA THR A 65 4.50 12.41 -17.87
C THR A 65 5.98 12.77 -17.81
N ILE A 66 6.82 11.78 -17.54
CA ILE A 66 8.28 11.91 -17.57
C ILE A 66 8.88 11.09 -18.70
N LYS A 67 9.97 11.59 -19.29
CA LYS A 67 10.72 10.81 -20.28
C LYS A 67 11.50 9.69 -19.60
N SER A 68 11.44 8.52 -20.15
CA SER A 68 12.21 7.35 -19.69
C SER A 68 13.65 7.43 -20.17
N ASP A 69 14.59 6.89 -19.39
CA ASP A 69 16.00 6.87 -19.79
C ASP A 69 16.22 6.00 -21.03
N ASN A 70 17.06 6.48 -21.98
CA ASN A 70 17.35 5.86 -23.28
C ASN A 70 18.27 4.62 -23.19
N THR A 71 18.27 3.89 -22.11
CA THR A 71 19.06 2.67 -21.98
C THR A 71 18.37 1.47 -22.65
N PRO A 72 19.13 0.51 -23.25
CA PRO A 72 18.53 -0.63 -23.94
C PRO A 72 17.64 -1.44 -22.99
N CYS A 73 16.47 -1.85 -23.49
CA CYS A 73 15.53 -2.66 -22.75
C CYS A 73 15.99 -4.10 -22.64
N ILE A 74 15.84 -4.66 -21.46
CA ILE A 74 15.94 -6.11 -21.26
C ILE A 74 14.52 -6.65 -21.51
N GLU A 75 14.34 -7.45 -22.57
CA GLU A 75 13.03 -7.97 -22.99
C GLU A 75 12.42 -8.93 -21.98
N ASP A 76 13.25 -9.64 -21.22
CA ASP A 76 12.81 -10.57 -20.17
C ASP A 76 13.54 -10.28 -18.87
N SER A 77 12.82 -9.86 -17.84
CA SER A 77 13.38 -9.72 -16.50
C SER A 77 12.75 -10.73 -15.53
N HIS A 78 13.60 -11.54 -14.92
CA HIS A 78 13.22 -12.36 -13.77
C HIS A 78 13.51 -11.58 -12.50
N ILE A 79 12.49 -11.24 -11.74
CA ILE A 79 12.63 -10.54 -10.46
C ILE A 79 12.36 -11.54 -9.35
N GLN A 80 13.33 -11.70 -8.47
CA GLN A 80 13.20 -12.51 -7.28
C GLN A 80 12.94 -11.61 -6.08
N HIS A 81 11.73 -11.69 -5.53
CA HIS A 81 11.34 -10.92 -4.37
C HIS A 81 10.76 -11.86 -3.31
N TRP A 82 11.36 -11.90 -2.13
CA TRP A 82 10.96 -12.78 -1.02
C TRP A 82 10.85 -14.26 -1.39
N GLY A 83 11.78 -14.76 -2.22
CA GLY A 83 11.80 -16.16 -2.67
C GLY A 83 10.77 -16.51 -3.76
N VAL A 84 10.01 -15.53 -4.24
CA VAL A 84 9.09 -15.70 -5.37
C VAL A 84 9.71 -15.07 -6.61
N SER A 85 9.79 -15.83 -7.71
CA SER A 85 10.27 -15.34 -9.01
C SER A 85 9.08 -14.84 -9.82
N TYR A 86 9.16 -13.57 -10.23
CA TYR A 86 8.19 -12.96 -11.14
C TYR A 86 8.82 -12.82 -12.53
N GLN A 87 8.15 -13.30 -13.55
CA GLN A 87 8.52 -13.06 -14.95
C GLN A 87 7.67 -11.90 -15.48
N VAL A 88 8.32 -10.81 -15.84
CA VAL A 88 7.67 -9.62 -16.38
C VAL A 88 7.91 -9.57 -17.88
N PHE A 89 6.85 -9.76 -18.66
CA PHE A 89 6.87 -9.62 -20.11
C PHE A 89 6.48 -8.20 -20.49
N GLN A 90 7.43 -7.43 -21.01
CA GLN A 90 7.12 -6.13 -21.63
C GLN A 90 7.58 -6.11 -23.09
N PRO A 91 6.65 -6.07 -24.06
CA PRO A 91 6.99 -6.18 -25.47
C PRO A 91 7.67 -4.93 -26.06
N LYS A 92 7.66 -3.80 -25.37
CA LYS A 92 8.36 -2.56 -25.77
C LYS A 92 8.60 -1.69 -24.55
N CYS A 93 9.81 -1.12 -24.42
CA CYS A 93 10.04 -0.08 -23.42
C CYS A 93 9.34 1.22 -23.85
N PRO A 94 8.44 1.73 -23.05
CA PRO A 94 7.83 3.01 -23.33
C PRO A 94 8.87 4.12 -23.18
N GLY A 95 8.94 5.01 -24.16
CA GLY A 95 9.82 6.20 -24.12
C GLY A 95 9.38 7.22 -23.07
N GLU A 96 8.22 7.02 -22.47
CA GLU A 96 7.60 7.91 -21.48
C GLU A 96 6.90 7.11 -20.39
N THR A 97 6.98 7.59 -19.14
CA THR A 97 6.26 7.05 -18.00
C THR A 97 5.19 8.05 -17.54
N LYS A 98 3.92 7.65 -17.55
CA LYS A 98 2.81 8.46 -17.02
C LYS A 98 2.76 8.30 -15.51
N ILE A 99 2.87 9.42 -14.78
CA ILE A 99 2.72 9.46 -13.34
C ILE A 99 1.28 9.81 -12.99
N SER A 100 0.68 9.01 -12.15
CA SER A 100 -0.68 9.19 -11.65
C SER A 100 -0.73 9.08 -10.12
N ILE A 101 -1.83 9.51 -9.53
CA ILE A 101 -2.14 9.27 -8.12
C ILE A 101 -3.37 8.37 -8.02
N ASN A 102 -3.29 7.35 -7.19
CA ASN A 102 -4.38 6.40 -7.00
C ASN A 102 -5.43 6.96 -6.03
N LEU A 103 -6.71 6.88 -6.42
CA LEU A 103 -7.79 7.39 -5.59
C LEU A 103 -7.93 6.57 -4.29
N GLY A 104 -7.95 5.25 -4.39
CA GLY A 104 -8.15 4.37 -3.24
C GLY A 104 -6.92 4.18 -2.38
N GLY A 105 -5.73 4.11 -2.99
CA GLY A 105 -4.49 3.84 -2.28
C GLY A 105 -3.73 5.07 -1.80
N ALA A 106 -4.03 6.28 -2.33
CA ALA A 106 -3.42 7.50 -1.88
C ALA A 106 -4.43 8.53 -1.39
N ILE A 107 -5.38 8.97 -2.22
CA ILE A 107 -6.24 10.12 -1.90
C ILE A 107 -7.13 9.81 -0.69
N ILE A 108 -7.81 8.67 -0.67
CA ILE A 108 -8.67 8.28 0.45
C ILE A 108 -7.85 8.11 1.74
N PRO A 109 -6.74 7.36 1.78
CA PRO A 109 -5.90 7.25 2.97
C PRO A 109 -5.34 8.60 3.47
N ILE A 110 -4.95 9.50 2.56
CA ILE A 110 -4.53 10.86 2.92
C ILE A 110 -5.69 11.62 3.58
N ALA A 111 -6.88 11.55 3.02
CA ALA A 111 -8.06 12.22 3.58
C ALA A 111 -8.41 11.71 4.97
N VAL A 112 -8.36 10.38 5.19
CA VAL A 112 -8.53 9.76 6.50
C VAL A 112 -7.44 10.22 7.47
N SER A 113 -6.19 10.23 7.03
CA SER A 113 -5.06 10.70 7.85
C SER A 113 -5.22 12.17 8.26
N ALA A 114 -5.61 13.03 7.33
CA ALA A 114 -5.88 14.44 7.61
C ALA A 114 -7.02 14.62 8.63
N TYR A 115 -8.10 13.85 8.49
CA TYR A 115 -9.20 13.83 9.43
C TYR A 115 -8.75 13.39 10.83
N LEU A 116 -7.95 12.33 10.95
CA LEU A 116 -7.43 11.86 12.23
C LEU A 116 -6.46 12.85 12.88
N ILE A 117 -5.62 13.53 12.12
CA ILE A 117 -4.76 14.61 12.61
C ILE A 117 -5.63 15.76 13.14
N PHE A 118 -6.67 16.14 12.39
CA PHE A 118 -7.60 17.20 12.82
C PHE A 118 -8.32 16.87 14.13
N LEU A 119 -8.71 15.62 14.34
CA LEU A 119 -9.32 15.18 15.60
C LEU A 119 -8.33 15.13 16.78
N ASN A 120 -7.03 15.10 16.52
CA ASN A 120 -5.98 14.93 17.54
C ASN A 120 -4.91 16.03 17.43
N LEU A 121 -5.30 17.29 17.33
CA LEU A 121 -4.37 18.44 17.14
C LEU A 121 -3.38 18.58 18.30
N THR A 122 -3.68 18.08 19.49
CA THR A 122 -2.76 18.07 20.63
C THR A 122 -1.56 17.12 20.44
N ALA A 123 -1.65 16.19 19.49
CA ALA A 123 -0.62 15.20 19.17
C ALA A 123 0.22 15.51 17.92
N LEU A 124 0.24 16.77 17.44
CA LEU A 124 0.95 17.14 16.21
C LEU A 124 2.43 16.78 16.24
N LEU A 125 3.09 16.94 17.37
CA LEU A 125 4.51 16.58 17.50
C LEU A 125 4.70 15.05 17.38
N GLN A 126 3.82 14.26 17.99
CA GLN A 126 3.84 12.81 17.93
C GLN A 126 3.57 12.32 16.49
N PHE A 127 2.60 12.92 15.80
CA PHE A 127 2.37 12.63 14.38
C PHE A 127 3.61 12.96 13.55
N ALA A 128 4.19 14.15 13.70
CA ALA A 128 5.36 14.57 12.94
C ALA A 128 6.56 13.63 13.17
N THR A 129 6.84 13.29 14.42
CA THR A 129 7.94 12.37 14.75
C THR A 129 7.69 10.98 14.20
N ALA A 130 6.47 10.43 14.35
CA ALA A 130 6.13 9.11 13.85
C ALA A 130 6.18 9.05 12.31
N ILE A 131 5.56 10.00 11.62
CA ILE A 131 5.59 10.08 10.15
C ILE A 131 7.03 10.16 9.66
N THR A 132 7.85 11.05 10.24
CA THR A 132 9.24 11.23 9.82
C THR A 132 10.05 9.96 10.02
N THR A 133 9.91 9.31 11.16
CA THR A 133 10.65 8.07 11.45
C THR A 133 10.26 6.95 10.48
N VAL A 134 8.96 6.71 10.28
CA VAL A 134 8.48 5.70 9.32
C VAL A 134 8.94 6.05 7.90
N THR A 135 8.81 7.32 7.49
CA THR A 135 9.28 7.80 6.17
C THR A 135 10.76 7.45 5.94
N LEU A 136 11.63 7.78 6.88
CA LEU A 136 13.07 7.55 6.75
C LEU A 136 13.41 6.07 6.65
N ILE A 137 12.79 5.24 7.48
CA ILE A 137 13.03 3.79 7.46
C ILE A 137 12.48 3.18 6.17
N VAL A 138 11.26 3.51 5.79
CA VAL A 138 10.64 2.99 4.56
C VAL A 138 11.44 3.42 3.33
N HIS A 139 11.90 4.67 3.27
CA HIS A 139 12.74 5.14 2.17
C HIS A 139 14.05 4.37 2.04
N ARG A 140 14.65 3.95 3.16
CA ARG A 140 15.89 3.16 3.17
C ARG A 140 15.70 1.73 2.67
N VAL A 141 14.53 1.14 2.90
CA VAL A 141 14.24 -0.26 2.53
C VAL A 141 13.49 -0.38 1.21
N ALA A 142 12.89 0.70 0.73
CA ALA A 142 12.23 0.74 -0.58
C ALA A 142 13.26 0.51 -1.69
N ARG A 143 12.94 -0.39 -2.61
CA ARG A 143 13.78 -0.72 -3.77
C ARG A 143 13.05 -0.37 -5.04
N ILE A 144 13.80 0.20 -5.98
CA ILE A 144 13.28 0.55 -7.29
C ILE A 144 13.70 -0.56 -8.25
N GLU A 145 12.72 -1.30 -8.76
CA GLU A 145 12.96 -2.39 -9.70
C GLU A 145 12.47 -1.96 -11.09
N PRO A 146 13.37 -1.91 -12.08
CA PRO A 146 12.99 -1.58 -13.45
C PRO A 146 11.87 -2.52 -13.94
N ASN A 147 10.93 -1.98 -14.72
CA ASN A 147 9.76 -2.69 -15.26
C ASN A 147 8.71 -3.16 -14.23
N VAL A 148 8.94 -3.00 -12.94
CA VAL A 148 8.00 -3.41 -11.89
C VAL A 148 7.46 -2.22 -11.12
N GLY A 149 8.35 -1.35 -10.61
CA GLY A 149 7.97 -0.22 -9.80
C GLY A 149 8.78 -0.11 -8.51
N ILE A 150 8.18 0.52 -7.51
CA ILE A 150 8.76 0.68 -6.19
C ILE A 150 8.27 -0.46 -5.30
N LEU A 151 9.18 -1.28 -4.81
CA LEU A 151 8.89 -2.41 -3.94
C LEU A 151 9.28 -2.10 -2.50
N THR A 152 8.36 -2.33 -1.58
CA THR A 152 8.60 -2.29 -0.13
C THR A 152 8.32 -3.65 0.49
N PRO A 153 9.05 -4.07 1.53
CA PRO A 153 8.70 -5.28 2.27
C PRO A 153 7.31 -5.17 2.90
N GLY A 154 6.37 -6.05 2.52
CA GLY A 154 4.93 -5.88 2.74
C GLY A 154 4.49 -5.50 4.17
N PHE A 155 5.00 -6.19 5.21
CA PHE A 155 4.62 -5.92 6.60
C PHE A 155 5.53 -4.94 7.33
N LEU A 156 6.72 -4.68 6.80
CA LEU A 156 7.73 -3.88 7.49
C LEU A 156 7.25 -2.46 7.82
N PRO A 157 6.62 -1.71 6.91
CA PRO A 157 6.14 -0.37 7.23
C PRO A 157 5.12 -0.34 8.36
N ALA A 158 4.21 -1.32 8.41
CA ALA A 158 3.22 -1.45 9.48
C ALA A 158 3.90 -1.74 10.83
N LEU A 159 4.84 -2.67 10.87
CA LEU A 159 5.61 -2.98 12.08
C LEU A 159 6.39 -1.77 12.58
N VAL A 160 7.05 -1.04 11.69
CA VAL A 160 7.77 0.19 12.07
C VAL A 160 6.82 1.22 12.67
N ALA A 161 5.65 1.43 12.06
CA ALA A 161 4.63 2.35 12.59
C ALA A 161 4.16 1.94 14.00
N VAL A 162 3.95 0.64 14.24
CA VAL A 162 3.59 0.10 15.55
C VAL A 162 4.70 0.34 16.58
N PHE A 163 5.95 -0.04 16.27
CA PHE A 163 7.07 0.14 17.20
C PHE A 163 7.32 1.61 17.55
N VAL A 164 7.23 2.50 16.56
CA VAL A 164 7.36 3.94 16.79
C VAL A 164 6.22 4.45 17.65
N THR A 165 4.99 3.99 17.42
CA THR A 165 3.82 4.38 18.22
C THR A 165 3.96 3.89 19.66
N ILE A 166 4.35 2.63 19.90
CA ILE A 166 4.59 2.10 21.23
C ILE A 166 5.68 2.92 21.95
N ALA A 167 6.77 3.25 21.25
CA ALA A 167 7.83 4.08 21.84
C ALA A 167 7.29 5.46 22.24
N LEU A 168 6.47 6.11 21.41
CA LEU A 168 5.86 7.40 21.75
C LEU A 168 4.91 7.30 22.93
N LEU A 169 4.07 6.27 23.00
CA LEU A 169 3.16 6.03 24.13
C LEU A 169 3.94 5.81 25.43
N THR A 170 5.13 5.19 25.36
CA THR A 170 5.95 4.89 26.53
C THR A 170 6.78 6.09 26.99
N PHE A 171 7.44 6.78 26.07
CA PHE A 171 8.43 7.82 26.40
C PHE A 171 7.90 9.25 26.30
N ALA A 172 6.78 9.45 25.61
CA ALA A 172 6.10 10.74 25.49
C ALA A 172 4.60 10.60 25.78
N PRO A 173 4.22 10.12 26.99
CA PRO A 173 2.81 9.86 27.31
C PRO A 173 2.00 11.15 27.24
N GLY A 174 0.77 11.03 26.75
CA GLY A 174 -0.16 12.14 26.59
C GLY A 174 -1.57 11.67 26.33
N SER A 175 -2.52 12.61 26.36
CA SER A 175 -3.92 12.32 26.07
C SER A 175 -4.16 12.35 24.56
N TYR A 176 -3.74 11.30 23.83
CA TYR A 176 -3.91 11.16 22.39
C TYR A 176 -4.20 9.71 22.00
N ASN A 177 -4.82 9.54 20.83
CA ASN A 177 -5.16 8.23 20.31
C ASN A 177 -3.93 7.59 19.62
N GLY A 178 -3.32 6.55 20.27
CA GLY A 178 -2.18 5.81 19.71
C GLY A 178 -2.51 5.12 18.40
N TYR A 179 -3.72 4.61 18.23
CA TYR A 179 -4.16 4.00 16.97
C TYR A 179 -4.15 5.02 15.82
N ALA A 180 -4.55 6.28 16.08
CA ALA A 180 -4.46 7.34 15.10
C ALA A 180 -3.01 7.61 14.69
N ILE A 181 -2.06 7.62 15.63
CA ILE A 181 -0.63 7.79 15.34
C ILE A 181 -0.13 6.62 14.47
N ALA A 182 -0.46 5.37 14.83
CA ALA A 182 -0.05 4.19 14.07
C ALA A 182 -0.60 4.22 12.63
N TYR A 183 -1.89 4.51 12.46
CA TYR A 183 -2.51 4.63 11.13
C TYR A 183 -1.85 5.72 10.30
N VAL A 184 -1.78 6.93 10.82
CA VAL A 184 -1.28 8.10 10.10
C VAL A 184 0.18 7.94 9.74
N SER A 185 1.02 7.48 10.68
CA SER A 185 2.44 7.26 10.40
C SER A 185 2.68 6.09 9.45
N GLY A 186 1.93 5.01 9.58
CA GLY A 186 1.96 3.88 8.65
C GLY A 186 1.56 4.30 7.24
N THR A 187 0.48 5.07 7.11
CA THR A 187 -0.05 5.54 5.82
C THR A 187 0.84 6.61 5.19
N LEU A 188 0.95 7.78 5.85
CA LEU A 188 1.69 8.92 5.29
C LEU A 188 3.19 8.66 5.26
N GLY A 189 3.73 7.93 6.25
CA GLY A 189 5.13 7.56 6.28
C GLY A 189 5.51 6.63 5.13
N THR A 190 4.67 5.64 4.84
CA THR A 190 4.90 4.73 3.70
C THR A 190 4.73 5.45 2.37
N LEU A 191 3.66 6.21 2.19
CA LEU A 191 3.42 6.96 0.97
C LEU A 191 4.57 7.94 0.68
N THR A 192 5.04 8.65 1.70
CA THR A 192 6.15 9.59 1.54
C THR A 192 7.48 8.85 1.32
N GLY A 193 7.77 7.83 2.12
CA GLY A 193 9.04 7.12 2.09
C GLY A 193 9.22 6.23 0.86
N ALA A 194 8.19 5.51 0.46
CA ALA A 194 8.24 4.64 -0.71
C ALA A 194 8.06 5.45 -2.01
N ASP A 195 6.99 6.25 -2.11
CA ASP A 195 6.60 6.84 -3.37
C ASP A 195 7.18 8.25 -3.56
N LEU A 196 6.85 9.21 -2.66
CA LEU A 196 7.16 10.61 -2.90
C LEU A 196 8.67 10.90 -2.93
N LEU A 197 9.46 10.33 -2.00
CA LEU A 197 10.91 10.54 -1.98
C LEU A 197 11.65 9.81 -3.10
N ASN A 198 10.98 8.89 -3.80
CA ASN A 198 11.54 8.19 -4.95
C ASN A 198 11.04 8.70 -6.31
N LEU A 199 10.20 9.76 -6.34
CA LEU A 199 9.69 10.36 -7.59
C LEU A 199 10.80 10.73 -8.57
N GLY A 200 11.93 11.25 -8.06
CA GLY A 200 13.08 11.62 -8.91
C GLY A 200 13.76 10.45 -9.62
N LYS A 201 13.51 9.22 -9.18
CA LYS A 201 14.10 8.00 -9.76
C LYS A 201 13.14 7.26 -10.70
N LEU A 202 11.94 7.82 -10.93
CA LEU A 202 10.90 7.17 -11.75
C LEU A 202 11.28 7.09 -13.24
N SER A 203 12.19 7.94 -13.73
CA SER A 203 12.72 7.86 -15.10
C SER A 203 13.41 6.51 -15.36
N SER A 204 13.99 5.89 -14.32
CA SER A 204 14.65 4.60 -14.42
C SER A 204 13.70 3.39 -14.38
N LEU A 205 12.42 3.59 -14.05
CA LEU A 205 11.45 2.49 -13.94
C LEU A 205 11.12 1.81 -15.27
N ARG A 206 11.17 2.54 -16.39
CA ARG A 206 10.85 2.03 -17.74
C ARG A 206 9.47 1.36 -17.83
N THR A 207 8.58 1.67 -16.92
CA THR A 207 7.18 1.26 -16.98
C THR A 207 6.39 2.33 -17.70
N GLY A 208 5.42 1.96 -18.54
CA GLY A 208 4.56 2.95 -19.22
C GLY A 208 3.71 3.78 -18.28
N ALA A 209 3.55 3.33 -17.03
CA ALA A 209 2.80 4.01 -15.99
C ALA A 209 3.37 3.71 -14.61
N ALA A 210 3.35 4.71 -13.74
CA ALA A 210 3.61 4.59 -12.31
C ALA A 210 2.52 5.34 -11.55
N SER A 211 2.07 4.81 -10.42
CA SER A 211 1.02 5.43 -9.63
C SER A 211 1.44 5.57 -8.18
N ILE A 212 1.32 6.79 -7.67
CA ILE A 212 1.51 7.12 -6.26
C ILE A 212 0.36 6.47 -5.48
N GLY A 213 0.68 5.66 -4.48
CA GLY A 213 -0.31 4.90 -3.75
C GLY A 213 -0.79 3.65 -4.47
N GLY A 214 0.01 3.08 -5.40
CA GLY A 214 -0.23 1.79 -6.06
C GLY A 214 -0.87 1.87 -7.44
N ALA A 215 -0.71 0.80 -8.20
CA ALA A 215 -1.10 0.72 -9.62
C ALA A 215 -2.31 -0.22 -9.83
N GLY A 216 -3.42 0.01 -9.14
CA GLY A 216 -4.68 -0.70 -9.44
C GLY A 216 -4.87 -2.05 -8.75
N THR A 217 -4.07 -2.35 -7.74
CA THR A 217 -4.30 -3.46 -6.79
C THR A 217 -4.38 -2.89 -5.38
N TRP A 218 -4.91 -3.66 -4.44
CA TRP A 218 -4.92 -3.28 -3.02
C TRP A 218 -3.55 -2.80 -2.59
N ASP A 219 -3.48 -1.51 -2.32
CA ASP A 219 -2.22 -0.84 -2.15
C ASP A 219 -1.63 -1.07 -0.77
N GLY A 220 -0.32 -1.25 -0.78
CA GLY A 220 0.48 -1.36 0.42
C GLY A 220 0.30 -0.20 1.39
N VAL A 221 0.00 1.01 0.94
CA VAL A 221 -0.19 2.20 1.78
C VAL A 221 -1.46 2.10 2.62
N PHE A 222 -2.62 1.85 2.00
CA PHE A 222 -3.89 1.67 2.72
C PHE A 222 -3.84 0.48 3.68
N LEU A 223 -3.30 -0.64 3.19
CA LEU A 223 -3.14 -1.85 3.98
C LEU A 223 -2.19 -1.64 5.16
N THR A 224 -1.09 -0.90 4.96
CA THR A 224 -0.13 -0.59 6.03
C THR A 224 -0.78 0.17 7.17
N GLY A 225 -1.60 1.18 6.87
CA GLY A 225 -2.33 1.94 7.90
C GLY A 225 -3.26 1.06 8.72
N ILE A 226 -4.07 0.22 8.07
CA ILE A 226 -4.99 -0.72 8.76
C ILE A 226 -4.21 -1.76 9.57
N LEU A 227 -3.15 -2.35 9.00
CA LEU A 227 -2.33 -3.33 9.71
C LEU A 227 -1.62 -2.72 10.92
N ALA A 228 -1.16 -1.48 10.84
CA ALA A 228 -0.54 -0.80 11.96
C ALA A 228 -1.53 -0.63 13.13
N VAL A 229 -2.80 -0.32 12.86
CA VAL A 229 -3.85 -0.25 13.89
C VAL A 229 -4.14 -1.64 14.47
N PHE A 230 -4.21 -2.64 13.62
CA PHE A 230 -4.57 -4.00 14.03
C PHE A 230 -3.47 -4.69 14.86
N LEU A 231 -2.20 -4.33 14.62
CA LEU A 231 -1.04 -4.89 15.33
C LEU A 231 -0.70 -4.13 16.62
N LEU A 232 -1.24 -2.91 16.82
CA LEU A 232 -1.07 -2.11 18.04
C LEU A 232 -2.01 -2.56 19.16
#